data_bbd8aaf43b10b9d784d605fd5ceb90c7
#
_entry.id   bbd8aaf43b10b9d784d605fd5ceb90c7
#
_cell.length_a   1.000
_cell.length_b   1.000
_cell.length_c   1.000
_cell.angle_alpha   90.00
_cell.angle_beta   90.00
_cell.angle_gamma   90.00
#
_symmetry.space_group_name_H-M   'P 1'
#
loop_
_entity.id
_entity.type
_entity.pdbx_description
1 polymer ?
#
loop_
_entity_poly.entity_id
_entity_poly.type
_entity_poly.pdbx_seq_one_letter_code
_entity_poly.pdbx_strand_id
1 'polypeptide(L)'
;MALLCLWSDSCVCQTASVESVRKLYEQKQYAEIVRLVPPSASDPAELDLYRGLALAQLQRFSEAKAALEDGERKDPHEERFPVELAGVAYRTNNLDEAQRNLRRALHLKPQDSYALNFLATIYLLRGNLPAALEYWNRTEAPRVSQIEESPQPHINQMLLQRAITVSPLSKLRLRDFETSDALIGALDIFPNRRWELRPDGSDDYNLVLHSFEEDGWGANKWTAALSILRGLPYETVYPEYRNARGSAINFDSIVRWDSQKRRLFASASMPLHMNPKWRLEAYTDARDENWNLTNSFYGIVTPVTALKLRKMEFGGEIRRIEDGRWAWETGAAFSRRTFGVRNAIPAETDSFFTTGNLLEWNAGSDYRLLSIPDRRITIDSSATGSIGRFFTSGGSSRFERSEGSLSFHWFPQPEGDDYEMTSRFRAGAIFGEVPLDELYTLGIERDDNDLWLRGISATHDGRKGNSPMGRRYFLWNWTWGKVIYHDAFFELKAGPALDAGDISDPSGAFGSRGWLWDPGAQLTVRVLDTVNVVFSYGHDIRSGQNTFFGTTLH
;
A
#
# COMPACT_ATOMS: atom_id res chain seq x y z
N MET A 1 9.27 -37.93 90.65
CA MET A 1 8.26 -36.94 90.24
C MET A 1 8.94 -36.10 89.10
N ALA A 2 8.71 -36.47 87.89
CA ALA A 2 9.32 -35.85 86.71
C ALA A 2 8.30 -34.95 86.04
N LEU A 3 8.59 -33.64 85.95
CA LEU A 3 7.81 -32.66 85.16
C LEU A 3 8.42 -32.60 83.73
N LEU A 4 7.67 -33.09 82.76
CA LEU A 4 7.90 -32.89 81.34
C LEU A 4 7.36 -31.49 80.95
N CYS A 5 8.25 -30.57 80.60
CA CYS A 5 7.89 -29.34 79.93
C CYS A 5 7.74 -29.60 78.41
N LEU A 6 6.52 -29.59 77.92
CA LEU A 6 6.17 -29.51 76.50
C LEU A 6 6.38 -28.09 76.03
N TRP A 7 7.45 -27.85 75.25
CA TRP A 7 7.57 -26.65 74.44
C TRP A 7 6.77 -26.87 73.18
N SER A 8 5.66 -26.19 73.09
CA SER A 8 4.92 -26.01 71.85
C SER A 8 5.61 -24.92 71.05
N ASP A 9 6.39 -25.32 70.02
CA ASP A 9 6.83 -24.39 68.98
C ASP A 9 5.59 -23.87 68.26
N SER A 10 5.13 -22.69 68.69
CA SER A 10 4.19 -21.91 67.95
C SER A 10 4.93 -21.36 66.72
N CYS A 11 4.79 -22.08 65.60
CA CYS A 11 5.18 -21.56 64.30
C CYS A 11 4.30 -20.33 64.04
N VAL A 12 4.78 -19.15 64.42
CA VAL A 12 4.17 -17.88 64.07
C VAL A 12 4.37 -17.77 62.56
N CYS A 13 3.35 -18.10 61.81
CA CYS A 13 3.28 -17.77 60.38
C CYS A 13 3.33 -16.24 60.28
N GLN A 14 4.53 -15.69 60.12
CA GLN A 14 4.70 -14.28 59.85
C GLN A 14 4.06 -14.01 58.48
N THR A 15 2.82 -13.51 58.48
CA THR A 15 2.18 -13.03 57.26
C THR A 15 3.06 -11.90 56.68
N ALA A 16 3.63 -12.16 55.51
CA ALA A 16 4.47 -11.19 54.82
C ALA A 16 3.68 -9.91 54.56
N SER A 17 4.09 -8.82 55.16
CA SER A 17 3.46 -7.53 54.85
C SER A 17 4.01 -7.03 53.49
N VAL A 18 3.17 -6.33 52.70
CA VAL A 18 3.55 -5.74 51.42
C VAL A 18 4.82 -4.90 51.58
N GLU A 19 4.90 -4.10 52.67
CA GLU A 19 6.05 -3.22 52.90
C GLU A 19 7.34 -4.00 53.19
N SER A 20 7.27 -5.12 53.91
CA SER A 20 8.45 -5.98 54.15
C SER A 20 8.96 -6.63 52.84
N VAL A 21 8.02 -7.12 52.01
CA VAL A 21 8.36 -7.73 50.69
C VAL A 21 8.91 -6.71 49.74
N ARG A 22 8.42 -5.47 49.71
CA ARG A 22 8.95 -4.38 48.94
C ARG A 22 10.40 -4.07 49.32
N LYS A 23 10.72 -4.00 50.63
CA LYS A 23 12.10 -3.78 51.12
C LYS A 23 13.03 -4.91 50.67
N LEU A 24 12.59 -6.17 50.73
CA LEU A 24 13.36 -7.31 50.25
C LEU A 24 13.61 -7.21 48.72
N TYR A 25 12.63 -6.73 47.97
CA TYR A 25 12.80 -6.54 46.52
C TYR A 25 13.83 -5.46 46.21
N GLU A 26 13.78 -4.32 46.93
CA GLU A 26 14.77 -3.23 46.84
C GLU A 26 16.18 -3.71 47.21
N GLN A 27 16.29 -4.65 48.16
CA GLN A 27 17.53 -5.31 48.55
C GLN A 27 17.96 -6.44 47.62
N LYS A 28 17.23 -6.71 46.52
CA LYS A 28 17.46 -7.77 45.55
C LYS A 28 17.45 -9.20 46.15
N GLN A 29 16.75 -9.39 47.28
CA GLN A 29 16.63 -10.68 47.97
C GLN A 29 15.48 -11.51 47.38
N TYR A 30 15.53 -11.79 46.08
CA TYR A 30 14.45 -12.40 45.30
C TYR A 30 14.06 -13.81 45.78
N ALA A 31 15.06 -14.64 46.14
CA ALA A 31 14.83 -16.00 46.66
C ALA A 31 14.08 -15.98 47.98
N GLU A 32 14.32 -14.97 48.84
CA GLU A 32 13.66 -14.81 50.11
C GLU A 32 12.17 -14.44 49.91
N ILE A 33 11.88 -13.54 48.97
CA ILE A 33 10.51 -13.16 48.58
C ILE A 33 9.71 -14.40 48.17
N VAL A 34 10.27 -15.23 47.29
CA VAL A 34 9.59 -16.44 46.80
C VAL A 34 9.33 -17.44 47.93
N ARG A 35 10.20 -17.50 48.94
CA ARG A 35 10.03 -18.34 50.12
C ARG A 35 8.94 -17.79 51.06
N LEU A 36 8.90 -16.45 51.27
CA LEU A 36 8.00 -15.79 52.21
C LEU A 36 6.59 -15.60 51.66
N VAL A 37 6.42 -15.54 50.37
CA VAL A 37 5.13 -15.31 49.69
C VAL A 37 4.78 -16.58 48.87
N PRO A 38 4.22 -17.63 49.48
CA PRO A 38 3.70 -18.78 48.76
C PRO A 38 2.43 -18.42 47.99
N PRO A 39 2.00 -19.21 47.00
CA PRO A 39 0.74 -18.99 46.30
C PRO A 39 -0.43 -19.02 47.30
N SER A 40 -1.23 -17.96 47.33
CA SER A 40 -2.37 -17.87 48.26
C SER A 40 -3.51 -17.07 47.60
N ALA A 41 -4.72 -17.59 47.63
CA ALA A 41 -5.88 -16.91 47.09
C ALA A 41 -6.37 -15.73 47.97
N SER A 42 -5.99 -15.73 49.25
CA SER A 42 -6.45 -14.74 50.24
C SER A 42 -5.51 -13.54 50.41
N ASP A 43 -4.30 -13.62 49.87
CA ASP A 43 -3.32 -12.56 50.02
C ASP A 43 -3.60 -11.38 49.07
N PRO A 44 -3.19 -10.15 49.45
CA PRO A 44 -3.30 -8.98 48.57
C PRO A 44 -2.62 -9.21 47.23
N ALA A 45 -3.23 -8.72 46.14
CA ALA A 45 -2.69 -8.81 44.77
C ALA A 45 -1.25 -8.29 44.64
N GLU A 46 -0.89 -7.27 45.42
CA GLU A 46 0.43 -6.68 45.44
C GLU A 46 1.54 -7.66 45.90
N LEU A 47 1.24 -8.64 46.76
CA LEU A 47 2.18 -9.67 47.10
C LEU A 47 2.47 -10.61 45.92
N ASP A 48 1.44 -10.95 45.13
CA ASP A 48 1.64 -11.73 43.90
C ASP A 48 2.45 -10.96 42.86
N LEU A 49 2.31 -9.62 42.79
CA LEU A 49 3.14 -8.77 41.95
C LEU A 49 4.61 -8.92 42.31
N TYR A 50 4.98 -8.67 43.58
CA TYR A 50 6.38 -8.78 44.01
C TYR A 50 6.91 -10.22 43.88
N ARG A 51 6.09 -11.21 44.11
CA ARG A 51 6.46 -12.60 43.89
C ARG A 51 6.73 -12.87 42.42
N GLY A 52 5.86 -12.42 41.52
CA GLY A 52 6.02 -12.53 40.08
C GLY A 52 7.30 -11.84 39.60
N LEU A 53 7.55 -10.61 40.06
CA LEU A 53 8.76 -9.86 39.79
C LEU A 53 10.03 -10.61 40.27
N ALA A 54 10.02 -11.12 41.49
CA ALA A 54 11.14 -11.87 42.04
C ALA A 54 11.43 -13.15 41.25
N LEU A 55 10.40 -13.90 40.88
CA LEU A 55 10.50 -15.10 40.03
C LEU A 55 11.05 -14.76 38.63
N ALA A 56 10.63 -13.63 38.04
CA ALA A 56 11.16 -13.16 36.75
C ALA A 56 12.66 -12.82 36.83
N GLN A 57 13.11 -12.19 37.93
CA GLN A 57 14.53 -11.93 38.16
C GLN A 57 15.35 -13.21 38.37
N LEU A 58 14.76 -14.25 38.94
CA LEU A 58 15.35 -15.58 39.09
C LEU A 58 15.25 -16.42 37.80
N GLN A 59 14.74 -15.86 36.71
CA GLN A 59 14.51 -16.51 35.41
C GLN A 59 13.53 -17.70 35.46
N ARG A 60 12.69 -17.77 36.51
CA ARG A 60 11.61 -18.76 36.66
C ARG A 60 10.33 -18.27 35.97
N PHE A 61 10.39 -18.07 34.64
CA PHE A 61 9.39 -17.33 33.87
C PHE A 61 7.99 -17.95 33.92
N SER A 62 7.86 -19.28 33.89
CA SER A 62 6.56 -19.95 33.97
C SER A 62 5.85 -19.68 35.30
N GLU A 63 6.62 -19.69 36.40
CA GLU A 63 6.09 -19.42 37.72
C GLU A 63 5.83 -17.94 37.94
N ALA A 64 6.67 -17.07 37.35
CA ALA A 64 6.46 -15.63 37.34
C ALA A 64 5.14 -15.28 36.67
N LYS A 65 4.89 -15.86 35.49
CA LYS A 65 3.64 -15.68 34.74
C LYS A 65 2.44 -16.11 35.59
N ALA A 66 2.46 -17.29 36.19
CA ALA A 66 1.37 -17.79 37.03
C ALA A 66 1.10 -16.85 38.22
N ALA A 67 2.16 -16.36 38.89
CA ALA A 67 1.99 -15.44 40.01
C ALA A 67 1.38 -14.08 39.58
N LEU A 68 1.82 -13.53 38.44
CA LEU A 68 1.28 -12.28 37.90
C LEU A 68 -0.19 -12.45 37.45
N GLU A 69 -0.54 -13.58 36.81
CA GLU A 69 -1.92 -13.89 36.42
C GLU A 69 -2.84 -14.08 37.63
N ASP A 70 -2.32 -14.66 38.72
CA ASP A 70 -3.06 -14.77 39.98
C ASP A 70 -3.33 -13.39 40.60
N GLY A 71 -2.33 -12.54 40.64
CA GLY A 71 -2.49 -11.17 41.10
C GLY A 71 -3.44 -10.34 40.23
N GLU A 72 -3.36 -10.45 38.91
CA GLU A 72 -4.26 -9.75 37.98
C GLU A 72 -5.74 -10.22 38.18
N ARG A 73 -5.97 -11.48 38.47
CA ARG A 73 -7.34 -11.97 38.79
C ARG A 73 -7.89 -11.36 40.06
N LYS A 74 -7.03 -11.04 41.03
CA LYS A 74 -7.43 -10.39 42.28
C LYS A 74 -7.67 -8.89 42.12
N ASP A 75 -6.86 -8.21 41.29
CA ASP A 75 -7.01 -6.79 40.94
C ASP A 75 -6.89 -6.58 39.42
N PRO A 76 -7.98 -6.72 38.64
CA PRO A 76 -8.01 -6.57 37.21
C PRO A 76 -7.79 -5.13 36.71
N HIS A 77 -7.83 -4.12 37.58
CA HIS A 77 -7.68 -2.72 37.22
C HIS A 77 -6.24 -2.18 37.46
N GLU A 78 -5.36 -2.99 38.03
CA GLU A 78 -3.97 -2.62 38.27
C GLU A 78 -3.14 -2.84 37.01
N GLU A 79 -2.68 -1.76 36.38
CA GLU A 79 -1.93 -1.77 35.11
C GLU A 79 -0.56 -2.43 35.18
N ARG A 80 0.03 -2.54 36.38
CA ARG A 80 1.36 -3.15 36.55
C ARG A 80 1.38 -4.63 36.19
N PHE A 81 0.30 -5.38 36.42
CA PHE A 81 0.25 -6.81 36.07
C PHE A 81 0.41 -7.08 34.58
N PRO A 82 -0.39 -6.49 33.67
CA PRO A 82 -0.18 -6.68 32.24
C PRO A 82 1.15 -6.13 31.75
N VAL A 83 1.72 -5.07 32.36
CA VAL A 83 3.06 -4.59 32.00
C VAL A 83 4.12 -5.64 32.34
N GLU A 84 4.08 -6.23 33.53
CA GLU A 84 5.05 -7.23 33.96
C GLU A 84 4.87 -8.58 33.23
N LEU A 85 3.64 -8.97 32.93
CA LEU A 85 3.35 -10.11 32.05
C LEU A 85 3.94 -9.89 30.66
N ALA A 86 3.90 -8.68 30.14
CA ALA A 86 4.56 -8.36 28.89
C ALA A 86 6.09 -8.48 28.98
N GLY A 87 6.68 -8.06 30.11
CA GLY A 87 8.10 -8.24 30.39
C GLY A 87 8.54 -9.70 30.41
N VAL A 88 7.74 -10.57 31.05
CA VAL A 88 7.96 -12.02 31.07
C VAL A 88 7.83 -12.61 29.66
N ALA A 89 6.79 -12.24 28.92
CA ALA A 89 6.56 -12.68 27.55
C ALA A 89 7.70 -12.25 26.60
N TYR A 90 8.19 -11.04 26.73
CA TYR A 90 9.34 -10.54 25.97
C TYR A 90 10.61 -11.37 26.24
N ARG A 91 10.92 -11.64 27.51
CA ARG A 91 12.10 -12.46 27.88
C ARG A 91 12.02 -13.91 27.41
N THR A 92 10.80 -14.42 27.18
CA THR A 92 10.57 -15.75 26.60
C THR A 92 10.40 -15.71 25.08
N ASN A 93 10.72 -14.58 24.43
CA ASN A 93 10.61 -14.35 22.98
C ASN A 93 9.17 -14.53 22.44
N ASN A 94 8.15 -14.34 23.28
CA ASN A 94 6.74 -14.36 22.87
C ASN A 94 6.23 -12.93 22.64
N LEU A 95 6.63 -12.33 21.52
CA LEU A 95 6.30 -10.95 21.19
C LEU A 95 4.79 -10.71 21.02
N ASP A 96 4.02 -11.73 20.59
CA ASP A 96 2.57 -11.63 20.48
C ASP A 96 1.89 -11.45 21.83
N GLU A 97 2.32 -12.22 22.81
CA GLU A 97 1.80 -12.13 24.18
C GLU A 97 2.23 -10.80 24.82
N ALA A 98 3.48 -10.39 24.63
CA ALA A 98 3.98 -9.10 25.11
C ALA A 98 3.13 -7.95 24.56
N GLN A 99 2.88 -7.93 23.26
CA GLN A 99 2.06 -6.92 22.59
C GLN A 99 0.62 -6.90 23.13
N ARG A 100 -0.02 -8.07 23.29
CA ARG A 100 -1.39 -8.15 23.84
C ARG A 100 -1.46 -7.59 25.25
N ASN A 101 -0.51 -7.94 26.09
CA ASN A 101 -0.46 -7.48 27.47
C ASN A 101 -0.21 -5.97 27.56
N LEU A 102 0.71 -5.41 26.76
CA LEU A 102 0.95 -3.96 26.72
C LEU A 102 -0.27 -3.17 26.23
N ARG A 103 -1.01 -3.71 25.24
CA ARG A 103 -2.28 -3.07 24.84
C ARG A 103 -3.31 -3.09 25.96
N ARG A 104 -3.37 -4.16 26.76
CA ARG A 104 -4.24 -4.22 27.95
C ARG A 104 -3.81 -3.21 28.99
N ALA A 105 -2.50 -3.08 29.27
CA ALA A 105 -1.97 -2.08 30.19
C ALA A 105 -2.34 -0.65 29.74
N LEU A 106 -2.18 -0.35 28.44
CA LEU A 106 -2.54 0.95 27.88
C LEU A 106 -4.06 1.20 27.81
N HIS A 107 -4.88 0.15 27.83
CA HIS A 107 -6.31 0.32 28.00
C HIS A 107 -6.67 0.77 29.42
N LEU A 108 -5.97 0.27 30.45
CA LEU A 108 -6.13 0.66 31.82
C LEU A 108 -5.52 2.06 32.09
N LYS A 109 -4.32 2.33 31.55
CA LYS A 109 -3.60 3.60 31.72
C LYS A 109 -3.03 4.11 30.40
N PRO A 110 -3.83 4.88 29.63
CA PRO A 110 -3.49 5.26 28.25
C PRO A 110 -2.23 6.13 28.10
N GLN A 111 -1.77 6.77 29.16
CA GLN A 111 -0.59 7.65 29.15
C GLN A 111 0.61 7.06 29.92
N ASP A 112 0.64 5.76 30.14
CA ASP A 112 1.79 5.12 30.76
C ASP A 112 2.99 5.15 29.81
N SER A 113 3.98 6.00 30.11
CA SER A 113 5.15 6.21 29.25
C SER A 113 6.00 4.94 29.11
N TYR A 114 6.08 4.11 30.16
CA TYR A 114 6.82 2.86 30.10
C TYR A 114 6.15 1.87 29.15
N ALA A 115 4.85 1.65 29.32
CA ALA A 115 4.09 0.77 28.46
C ALA A 115 4.06 1.24 27.00
N LEU A 116 3.96 2.56 26.75
CA LEU A 116 4.04 3.16 25.42
C LEU A 116 5.40 2.90 24.76
N ASN A 117 6.49 3.17 25.45
CA ASN A 117 7.85 2.96 24.94
C ASN A 117 8.13 1.48 24.72
N PHE A 118 7.68 0.62 25.63
CA PHE A 118 7.88 -0.82 25.49
C PHE A 118 7.09 -1.38 24.29
N LEU A 119 5.83 -0.98 24.13
CA LEU A 119 5.02 -1.41 22.98
C LEU A 119 5.63 -0.92 21.65
N ALA A 120 6.11 0.32 21.61
CA ALA A 120 6.80 0.87 20.45
C ALA A 120 8.08 0.05 20.11
N THR A 121 8.85 -0.34 21.13
CA THR A 121 10.02 -1.21 20.94
C THR A 121 9.64 -2.57 20.35
N ILE A 122 8.54 -3.17 20.82
CA ILE A 122 8.03 -4.44 20.24
C ILE A 122 7.71 -4.26 18.75
N TYR A 123 7.05 -3.14 18.37
CA TYR A 123 6.76 -2.88 16.95
C TYR A 123 8.01 -2.66 16.13
N LEU A 124 9.03 -1.94 16.68
CA LEU A 124 10.31 -1.77 15.99
C LEU A 124 11.00 -3.12 15.72
N LEU A 125 11.05 -3.99 16.74
CA LEU A 125 11.62 -5.34 16.60
C LEU A 125 10.91 -6.20 15.55
N ARG A 126 9.62 -5.92 15.32
CA ARG A 126 8.81 -6.55 14.26
C ARG A 126 8.93 -5.87 12.90
N GLY A 127 9.81 -4.87 12.76
CA GLY A 127 9.98 -4.14 11.51
C GLY A 127 8.82 -3.19 11.16
N ASN A 128 7.88 -2.95 12.09
CA ASN A 128 6.77 -2.02 11.88
C ASN A 128 7.11 -0.64 12.47
N LEU A 129 7.96 0.10 11.75
CA LEU A 129 8.40 1.42 12.17
C LEU A 129 7.25 2.43 12.29
N PRO A 130 6.26 2.50 11.37
CA PRO A 130 5.13 3.42 11.54
C PRO A 130 4.35 3.17 12.83
N ALA A 131 4.09 1.92 13.20
CA ALA A 131 3.42 1.61 14.47
C ALA A 131 4.29 1.97 15.68
N ALA A 132 5.59 1.71 15.62
CA ALA A 132 6.52 2.13 16.68
C ALA A 132 6.46 3.66 16.88
N LEU A 133 6.49 4.43 15.80
CA LEU A 133 6.42 5.89 15.84
C LEU A 133 5.07 6.39 16.38
N GLU A 134 3.96 5.74 16.06
CA GLU A 134 2.64 6.10 16.58
C GLU A 134 2.62 6.07 18.12
N TYR A 135 3.20 5.04 18.74
CA TYR A 135 3.27 4.92 20.20
C TYR A 135 4.36 5.81 20.80
N TRP A 136 5.56 5.86 20.23
CA TRP A 136 6.63 6.72 20.71
C TRP A 136 6.28 8.20 20.62
N ASN A 137 5.52 8.61 19.62
CA ASN A 137 5.12 10.00 19.46
C ASN A 137 4.11 10.49 20.51
N ARG A 138 3.57 9.58 21.33
CA ARG A 138 2.79 9.93 22.52
C ARG A 138 3.70 10.23 23.73
N THR A 139 4.99 9.93 23.62
CA THR A 139 6.07 10.32 24.51
C THR A 139 7.01 11.29 23.79
N GLU A 140 8.19 11.59 24.35
CA GLU A 140 9.22 12.43 23.68
C GLU A 140 10.24 11.62 22.88
N ALA A 141 9.93 10.40 22.49
CA ALA A 141 10.77 9.49 21.72
C ALA A 141 10.23 9.27 20.29
N PRO A 142 11.04 8.67 19.36
CA PRO A 142 12.49 8.57 19.44
C PRO A 142 13.16 9.86 18.95
N ARG A 143 14.42 10.09 19.32
CA ARG A 143 15.26 11.16 18.76
C ARG A 143 16.18 10.58 17.70
N VAL A 144 16.37 11.32 16.62
CA VAL A 144 17.27 10.95 15.52
C VAL A 144 18.58 11.71 15.66
N SER A 145 19.71 11.00 15.85
CA SER A 145 21.04 11.60 15.87
C SER A 145 21.50 11.98 14.47
N GLN A 146 21.41 11.02 13.55
CA GLN A 146 21.90 11.15 12.18
C GLN A 146 20.92 10.50 11.19
N ILE A 147 21.02 10.94 9.94
CA ILE A 147 20.31 10.32 8.83
C ILE A 147 21.36 9.82 7.85
N GLU A 148 21.29 8.53 7.52
CA GLU A 148 22.26 7.84 6.68
C GLU A 148 21.56 7.26 5.45
N GLU A 149 22.23 7.30 4.30
CA GLU A 149 21.80 6.61 3.09
C GLU A 149 22.73 5.42 2.82
N SER A 150 22.17 4.25 2.53
CA SER A 150 22.94 3.04 2.30
C SER A 150 22.33 2.16 1.19
N PRO A 151 23.03 1.94 0.06
CA PRO A 151 24.25 2.62 -0.37
C PRO A 151 24.02 4.11 -0.64
N GLN A 152 25.09 4.90 -0.70
CA GLN A 152 24.98 6.32 -1.04
C GLN A 152 24.51 6.46 -2.49
N PRO A 153 23.36 7.13 -2.74
CA PRO A 153 22.81 7.26 -4.08
C PRO A 153 23.55 8.31 -4.92
N HIS A 154 23.44 8.22 -6.25
CA HIS A 154 24.05 9.15 -7.20
C HIS A 154 23.23 10.42 -7.40
N ILE A 155 21.97 10.44 -6.94
CA ILE A 155 21.09 11.61 -7.03
C ILE A 155 21.75 12.83 -6.39
N ASN A 156 21.41 14.02 -6.89
CA ASN A 156 21.86 15.28 -6.30
C ASN A 156 21.48 15.35 -4.81
N GLN A 157 22.49 15.48 -3.95
CA GLN A 157 22.32 15.47 -2.49
C GLN A 157 21.37 16.57 -1.99
N MET A 158 21.34 17.75 -2.65
CA MET A 158 20.41 18.82 -2.28
C MET A 158 18.95 18.38 -2.50
N LEU A 159 18.68 17.64 -3.60
CA LEU A 159 17.33 17.14 -3.87
C LEU A 159 16.91 16.08 -2.85
N LEU A 160 17.80 15.15 -2.51
CA LEU A 160 17.56 14.13 -1.51
C LEU A 160 17.35 14.73 -0.12
N GLN A 161 18.21 15.67 0.30
CA GLN A 161 18.05 16.38 1.56
C GLN A 161 16.74 17.16 1.66
N ARG A 162 16.23 17.70 0.56
CA ARG A 162 14.91 18.36 0.53
C ARG A 162 13.75 17.37 0.57
N ALA A 163 13.96 16.14 0.14
CA ALA A 163 12.96 15.07 0.23
C ALA A 163 12.86 14.50 1.66
N ILE A 164 13.93 14.58 2.43
CA ILE A 164 13.95 14.15 3.83
C ILE A 164 13.51 15.34 4.72
N THR A 165 12.29 15.27 5.23
CA THR A 165 11.73 16.34 6.09
C THR A 165 12.08 16.16 7.57
N VAL A 166 12.64 15.02 7.94
CA VAL A 166 13.18 14.73 9.27
C VAL A 166 14.47 15.55 9.47
N SER A 167 14.63 16.15 10.64
CA SER A 167 15.84 16.89 10.98
C SER A 167 16.70 16.10 11.98
N PRO A 168 18.03 16.06 11.80
CA PRO A 168 18.95 15.52 12.80
C PRO A 168 18.78 16.21 14.16
N LEU A 169 19.07 15.51 15.24
CA LEU A 169 18.98 15.93 16.64
C LEU A 169 17.54 16.34 17.06
N SER A 170 16.54 15.87 16.33
CA SER A 170 15.13 16.15 16.62
C SER A 170 14.33 14.86 16.88
N LYS A 171 13.13 15.02 17.41
CA LYS A 171 12.16 13.95 17.56
C LYS A 171 11.68 13.47 16.18
N LEU A 172 11.73 12.17 15.93
CA LEU A 172 11.17 11.57 14.73
C LEU A 172 9.65 11.47 14.83
N ARG A 173 8.95 12.34 14.12
CA ARG A 173 7.50 12.32 14.07
C ARG A 173 7.01 11.42 12.94
N LEU A 174 5.96 10.65 13.19
CA LEU A 174 5.35 9.79 12.18
C LEU A 174 4.97 10.57 10.90
N ARG A 175 4.42 11.78 11.04
CA ARG A 175 4.08 12.64 9.91
C ARG A 175 5.29 13.04 9.07
N ASP A 176 6.41 13.40 9.70
CA ASP A 176 7.62 13.81 9.00
C ASP A 176 8.27 12.61 8.30
N PHE A 177 8.20 11.43 8.94
CA PHE A 177 8.59 10.16 8.35
C PHE A 177 7.75 9.81 7.10
N GLU A 178 6.40 9.80 7.23
CA GLU A 178 5.49 9.53 6.11
C GLU A 178 5.68 10.54 4.97
N THR A 179 5.93 11.81 5.30
CA THR A 179 6.18 12.85 4.31
C THR A 179 7.51 12.62 3.58
N SER A 180 8.56 12.26 4.30
CA SER A 180 9.85 11.93 3.70
C SER A 180 9.74 10.73 2.77
N ASP A 181 9.05 9.68 3.20
CA ASP A 181 8.83 8.49 2.37
C ASP A 181 8.04 8.80 1.11
N ALA A 182 6.97 9.61 1.21
CA ALA A 182 6.18 10.05 0.07
C ALA A 182 6.99 10.90 -0.93
N LEU A 183 7.82 11.84 -0.44
CA LEU A 183 8.66 12.69 -1.28
C LEU A 183 9.77 11.90 -1.98
N ILE A 184 10.41 10.95 -1.29
CA ILE A 184 11.42 10.07 -1.87
C ILE A 184 10.78 9.15 -2.91
N GLY A 185 9.60 8.59 -2.60
CA GLY A 185 8.83 7.78 -3.55
C GLY A 185 8.47 8.54 -4.82
N ALA A 186 8.11 9.81 -4.69
CA ALA A 186 7.75 10.67 -5.83
C ALA A 186 8.93 11.05 -6.74
N LEU A 187 10.17 10.85 -6.33
CA LEU A 187 11.32 10.98 -7.23
C LEU A 187 11.31 9.92 -8.32
N ASP A 188 10.64 8.79 -8.06
CA ASP A 188 10.45 7.68 -9.01
C ASP A 188 11.76 7.13 -9.56
N ILE A 189 12.75 7.00 -8.66
CA ILE A 189 14.08 6.42 -8.92
C ILE A 189 14.49 5.40 -7.85
N PHE A 190 13.66 5.21 -6.82
CA PHE A 190 13.88 4.28 -5.73
C PHE A 190 12.72 3.26 -5.67
N PRO A 191 12.69 2.24 -6.53
CA PRO A 191 11.60 1.26 -6.56
C PRO A 191 11.51 0.46 -5.27
N ASN A 192 12.66 0.17 -4.66
CA ASN A 192 12.76 -0.51 -3.37
C ASN A 192 13.47 0.40 -2.38
N ARG A 193 12.74 0.83 -1.37
CA ARG A 193 13.26 1.63 -0.27
C ARG A 193 12.76 1.08 1.05
N ARG A 194 13.67 1.06 2.04
CA ARG A 194 13.37 0.59 3.38
C ARG A 194 14.03 1.51 4.39
N TRP A 195 13.27 1.88 5.40
CA TRP A 195 13.78 2.64 6.52
C TRP A 195 14.10 1.74 7.69
N GLU A 196 15.21 1.99 8.33
CA GLU A 196 15.66 1.30 9.53
C GLU A 196 16.03 2.33 10.60
N LEU A 197 15.61 2.08 11.83
CA LEU A 197 16.06 2.81 13.01
C LEU A 197 17.11 1.96 13.72
N ARG A 198 18.36 2.45 13.74
CA ARG A 198 19.50 1.78 14.36
C ARG A 198 19.92 2.52 15.62
N PRO A 199 19.99 1.87 16.79
CA PRO A 199 20.51 2.49 18.00
C PRO A 199 21.94 3.00 17.78
N ASP A 200 22.27 4.22 18.25
CA ASP A 200 23.60 4.82 18.10
C ASP A 200 24.52 4.62 19.34
N GLY A 201 24.07 3.83 20.31
CA GLY A 201 24.79 3.58 21.56
C GLY A 201 24.44 4.54 22.70
N SER A 202 23.58 5.53 22.46
CA SER A 202 22.91 6.40 23.42
C SER A 202 21.40 6.08 23.47
N ASP A 203 20.58 6.98 23.99
CA ASP A 203 19.12 6.87 23.91
C ASP A 203 18.56 7.36 22.56
N ASP A 204 19.45 7.74 21.64
CA ASP A 204 19.12 8.24 20.32
C ASP A 204 19.29 7.14 19.22
N TYR A 205 18.79 7.42 18.02
CA TYR A 205 18.79 6.49 16.89
C TYR A 205 19.36 7.14 15.64
N ASN A 206 20.04 6.35 14.81
CA ASN A 206 20.32 6.72 13.41
C ASN A 206 19.18 6.23 12.54
N LEU A 207 18.65 7.13 11.70
CA LEU A 207 17.65 6.80 10.69
C LEU A 207 18.37 6.46 9.39
N VAL A 208 18.30 5.19 8.97
CA VAL A 208 18.99 4.68 7.78
C VAL A 208 17.98 4.43 6.67
N LEU A 209 18.20 5.06 5.53
CA LEU A 209 17.47 4.78 4.29
C LEU A 209 18.25 3.75 3.49
N HIS A 210 17.74 2.53 3.40
CA HIS A 210 18.20 1.53 2.46
C HIS A 210 17.43 1.69 1.15
N SER A 211 18.13 2.00 0.06
CA SER A 211 17.50 2.21 -1.24
C SER A 211 18.39 1.70 -2.36
N PHE A 212 17.75 1.15 -3.39
CA PHE A 212 18.41 0.87 -4.66
C PHE A 212 17.97 1.92 -5.66
N GLU A 213 18.93 2.68 -6.15
CA GLU A 213 18.67 3.73 -7.13
C GLU A 213 18.66 3.14 -8.54
N GLU A 214 17.62 3.46 -9.30
CA GLU A 214 17.63 3.29 -10.74
C GLU A 214 18.27 4.52 -11.39
N ASP A 215 19.39 4.31 -12.06
CA ASP A 215 20.14 5.33 -12.77
C ASP A 215 20.36 4.92 -14.23
N GLY A 216 20.00 5.79 -15.16
CA GLY A 216 20.06 5.49 -16.58
C GLY A 216 18.98 4.51 -17.04
N TRP A 217 19.37 3.47 -17.77
CA TRP A 217 18.45 2.46 -18.35
C TRP A 217 18.01 1.37 -17.34
N GLY A 218 18.40 1.47 -16.08
CA GLY A 218 18.08 0.52 -15.01
C GLY A 218 19.26 0.28 -14.09
N ALA A 219 19.04 -0.40 -12.97
CA ALA A 219 20.08 -0.66 -11.96
C ALA A 219 21.26 -1.50 -12.49
N ASN A 220 21.02 -2.32 -13.51
CA ASN A 220 22.06 -3.08 -14.22
C ASN A 220 21.59 -3.47 -15.63
N LYS A 221 22.51 -4.00 -16.46
CA LYS A 221 22.22 -4.34 -17.88
C LYS A 221 21.10 -5.39 -18.02
N TRP A 222 20.97 -6.30 -17.08
CA TRP A 222 19.97 -7.37 -17.15
C TRP A 222 18.59 -6.84 -16.77
N THR A 223 18.50 -6.05 -15.70
CA THR A 223 17.24 -5.40 -15.30
C THR A 223 16.77 -4.43 -16.38
N ALA A 224 17.68 -3.65 -16.97
CA ALA A 224 17.39 -2.78 -18.11
C ALA A 224 16.83 -3.56 -19.31
N ALA A 225 17.49 -4.65 -19.69
CA ALA A 225 17.01 -5.49 -20.80
C ALA A 225 15.64 -6.10 -20.49
N LEU A 226 15.43 -6.60 -19.27
CA LEU A 226 14.18 -7.21 -18.86
C LEU A 226 13.05 -6.17 -18.86
N SER A 227 13.29 -4.98 -18.30
CA SER A 227 12.31 -3.88 -18.29
C SER A 227 11.92 -3.46 -19.70
N ILE A 228 12.89 -3.15 -20.56
CA ILE A 228 12.64 -2.69 -21.93
C ILE A 228 11.92 -3.76 -22.75
N LEU A 229 12.33 -5.02 -22.64
CA LEU A 229 11.89 -6.10 -23.52
C LEU A 229 10.68 -6.89 -22.98
N ARG A 230 10.15 -6.55 -21.80
CA ARG A 230 9.03 -7.27 -21.16
C ARG A 230 7.76 -7.39 -22.03
N GLY A 231 7.59 -6.49 -22.98
CA GLY A 231 6.44 -6.45 -23.89
C GLY A 231 6.66 -7.12 -25.24
N LEU A 232 7.84 -7.69 -25.53
CA LEU A 232 8.11 -8.34 -26.81
C LEU A 232 7.09 -9.37 -27.28
N PRO A 233 6.53 -10.22 -26.40
CA PRO A 233 5.46 -11.16 -26.80
C PRO A 233 4.20 -10.46 -27.33
N TYR A 234 4.07 -9.17 -27.11
CA TYR A 234 2.94 -8.32 -27.51
C TYR A 234 3.38 -7.22 -28.49
N GLU A 235 4.49 -7.44 -29.19
CA GLU A 235 5.04 -6.48 -30.17
C GLU A 235 5.23 -5.08 -29.59
N THR A 236 5.68 -5.00 -28.33
CA THR A 236 5.83 -3.75 -27.56
C THR A 236 7.17 -3.74 -26.85
N VAL A 237 7.80 -2.57 -26.75
CA VAL A 237 8.94 -2.30 -25.86
C VAL A 237 8.68 -1.06 -25.02
N TYR A 238 9.31 -1.03 -23.84
CA TYR A 238 9.17 0.04 -22.85
C TYR A 238 10.55 0.64 -22.53
N PRO A 239 11.10 1.52 -23.38
CA PRO A 239 12.32 2.25 -23.06
C PRO A 239 12.07 3.22 -21.90
N GLU A 240 12.77 3.03 -20.81
CA GLU A 240 12.70 3.83 -19.60
C GLU A 240 14.11 4.32 -19.26
N TYR A 241 14.24 5.59 -18.89
CA TYR A 241 15.51 6.17 -18.48
C TYR A 241 15.29 6.99 -17.22
N ARG A 242 15.92 6.60 -16.13
CA ARG A 242 15.76 7.20 -14.81
C ARG A 242 16.92 8.12 -14.44
N ASN A 243 16.63 9.10 -13.59
CA ASN A 243 17.61 9.95 -12.91
C ASN A 243 18.60 10.66 -13.85
N ALA A 244 18.16 11.18 -14.98
CA ALA A 244 19.06 11.86 -15.91
C ALA A 244 19.85 12.98 -15.19
N ARG A 245 21.18 12.91 -15.28
CA ARG A 245 22.13 13.82 -14.64
C ARG A 245 22.02 13.92 -13.11
N GLY A 246 21.51 12.87 -12.45
CA GLY A 246 21.34 12.88 -11.01
C GLY A 246 20.24 13.84 -10.49
N SER A 247 19.29 14.22 -11.33
CA SER A 247 18.30 15.25 -11.01
C SER A 247 16.87 14.71 -10.90
N ALA A 248 16.70 13.38 -10.80
CA ALA A 248 15.41 12.69 -10.84
C ALA A 248 14.53 13.10 -12.05
N ILE A 249 15.19 13.40 -13.18
CA ILE A 249 14.51 13.58 -14.45
C ILE A 249 14.35 12.19 -15.06
N ASN A 250 13.11 11.78 -15.28
CA ASN A 250 12.77 10.45 -15.77
C ASN A 250 12.09 10.54 -17.12
N PHE A 251 12.37 9.57 -17.98
CA PHE A 251 11.76 9.44 -19.30
C PHE A 251 11.11 8.06 -19.39
N ASP A 252 9.86 8.01 -19.80
CA ASP A 252 9.11 6.80 -20.06
C ASP A 252 8.66 6.78 -21.50
N SER A 253 8.66 5.60 -22.12
CA SER A 253 8.14 5.46 -23.47
C SER A 253 7.54 4.08 -23.71
N ILE A 254 6.59 4.04 -24.66
CA ILE A 254 5.98 2.82 -25.18
C ILE A 254 6.10 2.86 -26.69
N VAL A 255 6.72 1.84 -27.24
CA VAL A 255 6.76 1.65 -28.69
C VAL A 255 6.11 0.32 -29.02
N ARG A 256 4.90 0.39 -29.60
CA ARG A 256 4.12 -0.77 -30.03
C ARG A 256 3.96 -0.75 -31.54
N TRP A 257 4.30 -1.89 -32.20
CA TRP A 257 4.21 -2.04 -33.66
C TRP A 257 3.22 -3.08 -34.13
N ASP A 258 2.39 -3.59 -33.21
CA ASP A 258 1.30 -4.51 -33.54
C ASP A 258 0.49 -4.01 -34.75
N SER A 259 0.18 -4.90 -35.65
CA SER A 259 -0.53 -4.58 -36.90
C SER A 259 -1.93 -3.97 -36.68
N GLN A 260 -2.56 -4.25 -35.54
CA GLN A 260 -3.91 -3.78 -35.18
C GLN A 260 -3.88 -2.59 -34.23
N LYS A 261 -2.80 -2.45 -33.41
CA LYS A 261 -2.67 -1.41 -32.40
C LYS A 261 -1.26 -0.85 -32.38
N ARG A 262 -1.01 0.23 -33.11
CA ARG A 262 0.27 0.93 -33.06
C ARG A 262 0.20 2.07 -32.06
N ARG A 263 1.24 2.18 -31.26
CA ARG A 263 1.35 3.29 -30.29
C ARG A 263 2.78 3.76 -30.16
N LEU A 264 2.96 5.06 -30.10
CA LEU A 264 4.18 5.72 -29.68
C LEU A 264 3.82 6.69 -28.55
N PHE A 265 4.20 6.34 -27.35
CA PHE A 265 4.07 7.19 -26.17
C PHE A 265 5.46 7.62 -25.69
N ALA A 266 5.59 8.83 -25.24
CA ALA A 266 6.78 9.31 -24.54
C ALA A 266 6.38 10.36 -23.51
N SER A 267 6.93 10.24 -22.30
CA SER A 267 6.81 11.26 -21.26
C SER A 267 8.17 11.64 -20.69
N ALA A 268 8.23 12.82 -20.11
CA ALA A 268 9.35 13.32 -19.34
C ALA A 268 8.81 13.93 -18.06
N SER A 269 9.32 13.51 -16.92
CA SER A 269 8.92 14.03 -15.61
C SER A 269 10.13 14.50 -14.83
N MET A 270 9.97 15.57 -14.03
CA MET A 270 11.06 16.16 -13.26
C MET A 270 10.58 16.90 -12.02
N PRO A 271 11.39 16.96 -10.95
CA PRO A 271 11.12 17.85 -9.82
C PRO A 271 11.33 19.31 -10.23
N LEU A 272 10.32 20.16 -10.01
CA LEU A 272 10.38 21.57 -10.39
C LEU A 272 11.33 22.35 -9.46
N HIS A 273 12.31 23.07 -10.01
CA HIS A 273 13.32 23.84 -9.25
C HIS A 273 14.06 23.03 -8.17
N MET A 274 14.35 21.76 -8.44
CA MET A 274 14.98 20.85 -7.47
C MET A 274 14.18 20.76 -6.15
N ASN A 275 12.86 20.87 -6.21
CA ASN A 275 11.97 20.73 -5.08
C ASN A 275 11.13 19.45 -5.25
N PRO A 276 11.35 18.41 -4.43
CA PRO A 276 10.66 17.12 -4.57
C PRO A 276 9.14 17.20 -4.30
N LYS A 277 8.67 18.29 -3.67
CA LYS A 277 7.23 18.52 -3.49
C LYS A 277 6.48 18.80 -4.79
N TRP A 278 7.18 19.28 -5.82
CA TRP A 278 6.60 19.63 -7.08
C TRP A 278 7.17 18.77 -8.20
N ARG A 279 6.34 18.05 -8.92
CA ARG A 279 6.72 17.29 -10.10
C ARG A 279 5.99 17.83 -11.33
N LEU A 280 6.72 18.09 -12.38
CA LEU A 280 6.20 18.45 -13.68
C LEU A 280 6.32 17.23 -14.59
N GLU A 281 5.28 16.91 -15.33
CA GLU A 281 5.29 15.92 -16.40
C GLU A 281 4.82 16.56 -17.70
N ALA A 282 5.43 16.14 -18.81
CA ALA A 282 4.98 16.46 -20.16
C ALA A 282 5.00 15.17 -20.99
N TYR A 283 3.98 14.95 -21.80
CA TYR A 283 3.85 13.73 -22.58
C TYR A 283 3.30 13.94 -23.99
N THR A 284 3.55 12.95 -24.84
CA THR A 284 2.94 12.81 -26.18
C THR A 284 2.49 11.38 -26.37
N ASP A 285 1.35 11.17 -27.04
CA ASP A 285 0.78 9.86 -27.33
C ASP A 285 0.20 9.82 -28.74
N ALA A 286 0.80 9.02 -29.60
CA ALA A 286 0.35 8.80 -30.97
C ALA A 286 -0.14 7.37 -31.14
N ARG A 287 -1.40 7.20 -31.59
CA ARG A 287 -2.07 5.91 -31.75
C ARG A 287 -2.66 5.73 -33.14
N ASP A 288 -2.55 4.51 -33.65
CA ASP A 288 -3.24 4.06 -34.87
C ASP A 288 -3.82 2.67 -34.57
N GLU A 289 -5.13 2.61 -34.30
CA GLU A 289 -5.80 1.46 -33.72
C GLU A 289 -6.99 1.04 -34.57
N ASN A 290 -7.09 -0.29 -34.77
CA ASN A 290 -8.27 -0.91 -35.34
C ASN A 290 -9.21 -1.37 -34.23
N TRP A 291 -10.45 -0.99 -34.30
CA TRP A 291 -11.50 -1.34 -33.37
C TRP A 291 -12.55 -2.22 -34.04
N ASN A 292 -13.03 -3.20 -33.29
CA ASN A 292 -14.17 -4.02 -33.68
C ASN A 292 -15.12 -4.06 -32.49
N LEU A 293 -16.10 -3.16 -32.49
CA LEU A 293 -17.06 -3.05 -31.40
C LEU A 293 -17.99 -4.24 -31.42
N THR A 294 -18.01 -5.00 -30.34
CA THR A 294 -18.80 -6.22 -30.19
C THR A 294 -19.53 -6.23 -28.86
N ASN A 295 -20.58 -7.04 -28.76
CA ASN A 295 -21.34 -7.28 -27.52
C ASN A 295 -21.04 -8.68 -26.95
N SER A 296 -19.77 -9.12 -26.93
CA SER A 296 -19.36 -10.46 -26.49
C SER A 296 -19.69 -10.77 -25.02
N PHE A 297 -19.77 -9.75 -24.19
CA PHE A 297 -20.12 -9.83 -22.76
C PHE A 297 -21.60 -10.22 -22.50
N TYR A 298 -22.40 -10.40 -23.54
CA TYR A 298 -23.76 -10.99 -23.43
C TYR A 298 -23.80 -12.50 -23.70
N GLY A 299 -22.65 -13.14 -23.89
CA GLY A 299 -22.55 -14.57 -24.20
C GLY A 299 -22.62 -14.91 -25.69
N ILE A 300 -23.14 -14.00 -26.52
CA ILE A 300 -23.19 -14.15 -27.99
C ILE A 300 -22.44 -12.96 -28.59
N VAL A 301 -21.39 -13.21 -29.35
CA VAL A 301 -20.63 -12.16 -30.02
C VAL A 301 -21.47 -11.59 -31.15
N THR A 302 -21.95 -10.37 -30.96
CA THR A 302 -22.68 -9.64 -32.00
C THR A 302 -21.83 -8.43 -32.42
N PRO A 303 -21.35 -8.35 -33.65
CA PRO A 303 -20.60 -7.20 -34.13
C PRO A 303 -21.52 -5.98 -34.25
N VAL A 304 -21.06 -4.85 -33.74
CA VAL A 304 -21.76 -3.56 -33.82
C VAL A 304 -21.21 -2.76 -34.99
N THR A 305 -19.91 -2.47 -35.00
CA THR A 305 -19.23 -1.79 -36.11
C THR A 305 -17.73 -1.98 -36.05
N ALA A 306 -17.06 -1.80 -37.18
CA ALA A 306 -15.60 -1.79 -37.28
C ALA A 306 -15.12 -0.41 -37.68
N LEU A 307 -14.08 0.09 -37.01
CA LEU A 307 -13.53 1.42 -37.25
C LEU A 307 -12.01 1.43 -37.09
N LYS A 308 -11.42 2.49 -37.60
CA LYS A 308 -10.02 2.81 -37.37
C LYS A 308 -9.94 4.15 -36.65
N LEU A 309 -9.25 4.19 -35.50
CA LEU A 309 -8.97 5.40 -34.74
C LEU A 309 -7.50 5.79 -34.96
N ARG A 310 -7.26 7.05 -35.29
CA ARG A 310 -5.95 7.68 -35.18
C ARG A 310 -6.05 8.84 -34.20
N LYS A 311 -5.21 8.83 -33.17
CA LYS A 311 -5.15 9.86 -32.13
C LYS A 311 -3.73 10.36 -32.00
N MET A 312 -3.59 11.67 -31.85
CA MET A 312 -2.34 12.31 -31.48
C MET A 312 -2.63 13.28 -30.35
N GLU A 313 -1.90 13.13 -29.25
CA GLU A 313 -2.13 13.88 -28.01
C GLU A 313 -0.83 14.45 -27.48
N PHE A 314 -0.91 15.64 -26.90
CA PHE A 314 0.15 16.30 -26.16
C PHE A 314 -0.47 16.83 -24.87
N GLY A 315 0.19 16.57 -23.75
CA GLY A 315 -0.27 17.03 -22.45
C GLY A 315 0.86 17.39 -21.52
N GLY A 316 0.49 18.05 -20.45
CA GLY A 316 1.39 18.36 -19.36
C GLY A 316 0.63 18.46 -18.05
N GLU A 317 1.29 18.08 -16.97
CA GLU A 317 0.70 17.97 -15.64
C GLU A 317 1.70 18.46 -14.60
N ILE A 318 1.18 19.08 -13.57
CA ILE A 318 1.93 19.44 -12.38
C ILE A 318 1.29 18.75 -11.17
N ARG A 319 2.11 17.99 -10.42
CA ARG A 319 1.72 17.31 -9.20
C ARG A 319 2.41 17.95 -8.02
N ARG A 320 1.68 18.08 -6.90
CA ARG A 320 2.23 18.55 -5.63
C ARG A 320 1.92 17.58 -4.51
N ILE A 321 2.94 17.25 -3.73
CA ILE A 321 2.83 16.50 -2.49
C ILE A 321 2.85 17.50 -1.34
N GLU A 322 1.75 17.60 -0.62
CA GLU A 322 1.65 18.47 0.55
C GLU A 322 2.33 17.82 1.75
N ASP A 323 2.00 16.55 1.98
CA ASP A 323 2.59 15.72 3.03
C ASP A 323 2.44 14.22 2.69
N GLY A 324 2.74 13.34 3.66
CA GLY A 324 2.62 11.89 3.48
C GLY A 324 1.20 11.35 3.30
N ARG A 325 0.19 12.21 3.40
CA ARG A 325 -1.23 11.83 3.28
C ARG A 325 -1.95 12.49 2.13
N TRP A 326 -1.48 13.63 1.66
CA TRP A 326 -2.18 14.42 0.65
C TRP A 326 -1.28 14.84 -0.49
N ALA A 327 -1.74 14.53 -1.69
CA ALA A 327 -1.19 15.03 -2.94
C ALA A 327 -2.32 15.53 -3.85
N TRP A 328 -2.00 16.45 -4.74
CA TRP A 328 -2.91 16.90 -5.78
C TRP A 328 -2.17 17.16 -7.09
N GLU A 329 -2.91 17.15 -8.18
CA GLU A 329 -2.38 17.35 -9.52
C GLU A 329 -3.35 18.16 -10.37
N THR A 330 -2.83 18.82 -11.37
CA THR A 330 -3.62 19.46 -12.42
C THR A 330 -2.83 19.52 -13.71
N GLY A 331 -3.55 19.42 -14.83
CA GLY A 331 -2.92 19.37 -16.13
C GLY A 331 -3.84 19.80 -17.25
N ALA A 332 -3.30 19.86 -18.44
CA ALA A 332 -4.05 20.09 -19.65
C ALA A 332 -3.50 19.25 -20.81
N ALA A 333 -4.39 18.82 -21.69
CA ALA A 333 -4.06 18.04 -22.85
C ALA A 333 -4.79 18.58 -24.09
N PHE A 334 -4.12 18.49 -25.22
CA PHE A 334 -4.69 18.73 -26.54
C PHE A 334 -4.54 17.45 -27.36
N SER A 335 -5.64 16.98 -27.95
CA SER A 335 -5.59 15.84 -28.85
C SER A 335 -6.34 16.08 -30.14
N ARG A 336 -5.84 15.49 -31.21
CA ARG A 336 -6.51 15.37 -32.50
C ARG A 336 -6.85 13.91 -32.76
N ARG A 337 -8.09 13.65 -33.15
CA ARG A 337 -8.56 12.30 -33.48
C ARG A 337 -9.31 12.23 -34.78
N THR A 338 -9.15 11.13 -35.50
CA THR A 338 -9.86 10.83 -36.72
C THR A 338 -10.43 9.43 -36.66
N PHE A 339 -11.71 9.31 -37.01
CA PHE A 339 -12.41 8.04 -37.09
C PHE A 339 -12.62 7.65 -38.56
N GLY A 340 -12.14 6.48 -38.97
CA GLY A 340 -12.42 5.86 -40.25
C GLY A 340 -13.38 4.70 -40.07
N VAL A 341 -14.65 4.93 -40.23
CA VAL A 341 -15.69 3.90 -40.09
C VAL A 341 -15.70 3.03 -41.33
N ARG A 342 -15.76 1.70 -41.13
CA ARG A 342 -15.71 0.72 -42.23
C ARG A 342 -17.08 0.12 -42.58
N ASN A 343 -18.02 0.15 -41.64
CA ASN A 343 -19.36 -0.41 -41.82
C ASN A 343 -20.44 0.63 -41.48
N ALA A 344 -21.68 0.37 -41.85
CA ALA A 344 -22.81 1.24 -41.49
C ALA A 344 -22.92 1.36 -39.96
N ILE A 345 -23.13 2.59 -39.48
CA ILE A 345 -23.27 2.91 -38.07
C ILE A 345 -24.75 3.04 -37.75
N PRO A 346 -25.25 2.53 -36.62
CA PRO A 346 -26.57 2.89 -36.12
C PRO A 346 -26.66 4.41 -35.93
N ALA A 347 -27.72 5.03 -36.41
CA ALA A 347 -27.88 6.49 -36.36
C ALA A 347 -27.79 7.09 -34.94
N GLU A 348 -28.17 6.31 -33.93
CA GLU A 348 -28.11 6.70 -32.52
C GLU A 348 -26.67 6.81 -31.98
N THR A 349 -25.66 6.25 -32.67
CA THR A 349 -24.26 6.22 -32.23
C THR A 349 -23.32 7.07 -33.10
N ASP A 350 -23.86 7.76 -34.13
CA ASP A 350 -23.04 8.50 -35.10
C ASP A 350 -22.22 9.63 -34.46
N SER A 351 -22.73 10.26 -33.40
CA SER A 351 -22.00 11.31 -32.67
C SER A 351 -20.71 10.86 -32.01
N PHE A 352 -20.57 9.58 -31.67
CA PHE A 352 -19.36 9.02 -31.06
C PHE A 352 -18.17 8.94 -32.01
N PHE A 353 -18.41 8.88 -33.33
CA PHE A 353 -17.37 8.64 -34.35
C PHE A 353 -16.95 9.91 -35.08
N THR A 354 -17.21 11.04 -34.50
CA THR A 354 -16.91 12.33 -35.13
C THR A 354 -15.42 12.67 -35.01
N THR A 355 -14.81 13.01 -36.16
CA THR A 355 -13.43 13.50 -36.22
C THR A 355 -13.33 14.93 -35.67
N GLY A 356 -12.30 15.20 -34.85
CA GLY A 356 -12.13 16.52 -34.26
C GLY A 356 -10.88 16.69 -33.40
N ASN A 357 -10.82 17.84 -32.75
CA ASN A 357 -9.79 18.19 -31.79
C ASN A 357 -10.42 18.30 -30.39
N LEU A 358 -9.72 17.81 -29.38
CA LEU A 358 -10.15 17.92 -27.99
C LEU A 358 -9.12 18.74 -27.21
N LEU A 359 -9.60 19.72 -26.46
CA LEU A 359 -8.87 20.40 -25.41
C LEU A 359 -9.47 19.97 -24.07
N GLU A 360 -8.64 19.44 -23.20
CA GLU A 360 -9.06 18.94 -21.89
C GLU A 360 -8.20 19.55 -20.79
N TRP A 361 -8.83 19.91 -19.69
CA TRP A 361 -8.19 20.27 -18.44
C TRP A 361 -8.60 19.27 -17.37
N ASN A 362 -7.62 18.77 -16.58
CA ASN A 362 -7.84 17.80 -15.53
C ASN A 362 -7.32 18.32 -14.18
N ALA A 363 -7.90 17.81 -13.11
CA ALA A 363 -7.41 17.98 -11.75
C ALA A 363 -7.70 16.72 -10.95
N GLY A 364 -6.78 16.41 -10.03
CA GLY A 364 -6.87 15.22 -9.19
C GLY A 364 -6.39 15.49 -7.78
N SER A 365 -6.78 14.63 -6.85
CA SER A 365 -6.32 14.64 -5.47
C SER A 365 -6.32 13.23 -4.90
N ASP A 366 -5.21 12.86 -4.28
CA ASP A 366 -5.04 11.62 -3.52
C ASP A 366 -4.98 11.95 -2.04
N TYR A 367 -5.75 11.22 -1.24
CA TYR A 367 -5.78 11.43 0.20
C TYR A 367 -5.85 10.12 0.98
N ARG A 368 -4.94 9.93 1.95
CA ARG A 368 -4.99 8.81 2.89
C ARG A 368 -6.02 9.08 3.98
N LEU A 369 -7.20 8.48 3.83
CA LEU A 369 -8.33 8.64 4.75
C LEU A 369 -8.02 8.05 6.12
N LEU A 370 -7.42 6.85 6.14
CA LEU A 370 -7.15 6.12 7.37
C LEU A 370 -5.82 5.37 7.25
N SER A 371 -5.02 5.46 8.30
CA SER A 371 -3.86 4.61 8.52
C SER A 371 -3.93 4.08 9.94
N ILE A 372 -3.90 2.77 10.11
CA ILE A 372 -3.83 2.07 11.40
C ILE A 372 -2.57 1.22 11.38
N PRO A 373 -1.40 1.82 11.67
CA PRO A 373 -0.11 1.17 11.49
C PRO A 373 0.05 -0.10 12.32
N ASP A 374 -0.53 -0.14 13.52
CA ASP A 374 -0.46 -1.29 14.41
C ASP A 374 -1.26 -2.51 13.92
N ARG A 375 -2.22 -2.31 13.02
CA ARG A 375 -2.98 -3.35 12.33
C ARG A 375 -2.59 -3.52 10.88
N ARG A 376 -1.68 -2.68 10.40
CA ARG A 376 -1.20 -2.64 9.03
C ARG A 376 -2.34 -2.47 8.00
N ILE A 377 -3.29 -1.58 8.34
CA ILE A 377 -4.43 -1.23 7.51
C ILE A 377 -4.25 0.19 6.99
N THR A 378 -4.46 0.38 5.68
CA THR A 378 -4.58 1.69 5.07
C THR A 378 -5.83 1.79 4.23
N ILE A 379 -6.43 2.98 4.20
CA ILE A 379 -7.53 3.34 3.28
C ILE A 379 -7.11 4.63 2.59
N ASP A 380 -6.91 4.51 1.30
CA ASP A 380 -6.55 5.63 0.44
C ASP A 380 -7.76 5.98 -0.45
N SER A 381 -7.97 7.27 -0.71
CA SER A 381 -8.99 7.77 -1.63
C SER A 381 -8.34 8.59 -2.72
N SER A 382 -8.88 8.52 -3.93
CA SER A 382 -8.57 9.46 -4.99
C SER A 382 -9.85 10.05 -5.59
N ALA A 383 -9.75 11.27 -6.05
CA ALA A 383 -10.79 11.92 -6.83
C ALA A 383 -10.14 12.66 -7.99
N THR A 384 -10.66 12.44 -9.20
CA THR A 384 -10.21 13.12 -10.41
C THR A 384 -11.40 13.73 -11.13
N GLY A 385 -11.17 14.83 -11.78
CA GLY A 385 -12.17 15.49 -12.62
C GLY A 385 -11.52 16.11 -13.84
N SER A 386 -12.23 16.10 -14.96
CA SER A 386 -11.79 16.82 -16.16
C SER A 386 -12.94 17.55 -16.86
N ILE A 387 -12.59 18.59 -17.58
CA ILE A 387 -13.50 19.35 -18.44
C ILE A 387 -12.89 19.36 -19.83
N GLY A 388 -13.62 18.80 -20.80
CA GLY A 388 -13.19 18.74 -22.18
C GLY A 388 -14.08 19.58 -23.11
N ARG A 389 -13.46 20.16 -24.12
CA ARG A 389 -14.16 20.79 -25.23
C ARG A 389 -13.72 20.17 -26.55
N PHE A 390 -14.65 19.53 -27.21
CA PHE A 390 -14.43 18.83 -28.46
C PHE A 390 -14.88 19.69 -29.65
N PHE A 391 -13.99 19.96 -30.56
CA PHE A 391 -14.19 20.82 -31.74
C PHE A 391 -14.24 19.95 -32.99
N THR A 392 -15.35 20.04 -33.72
CA THR A 392 -15.62 19.32 -34.97
C THR A 392 -15.89 20.29 -36.12
N SER A 393 -16.02 19.79 -37.34
CA SER A 393 -16.45 20.60 -38.49
C SER A 393 -17.87 21.15 -38.35
N GLY A 394 -18.71 20.50 -37.55
CA GLY A 394 -20.10 20.89 -37.31
C GLY A 394 -20.32 21.78 -36.09
N GLY A 395 -19.30 22.07 -35.30
CA GLY A 395 -19.43 22.88 -34.10
C GLY A 395 -18.51 22.41 -32.96
N SER A 396 -18.90 22.71 -31.73
CA SER A 396 -18.17 22.22 -30.54
C SER A 396 -19.13 21.69 -29.49
N SER A 397 -18.75 20.60 -28.84
CA SER A 397 -19.44 20.06 -27.66
C SER A 397 -18.55 20.16 -26.43
N ARG A 398 -19.14 20.07 -25.26
CA ARG A 398 -18.48 20.06 -23.97
C ARG A 398 -18.86 18.80 -23.22
N PHE A 399 -17.91 18.26 -22.49
CA PHE A 399 -18.16 17.21 -21.52
C PHE A 399 -17.42 17.48 -20.20
N GLU A 400 -17.89 16.85 -19.17
CA GLU A 400 -17.32 16.84 -17.85
C GLU A 400 -17.19 15.40 -17.40
N ARG A 401 -16.01 15.04 -16.85
CA ARG A 401 -15.73 13.72 -16.31
C ARG A 401 -15.43 13.84 -14.83
N SER A 402 -15.93 12.92 -14.04
CA SER A 402 -15.58 12.79 -12.62
C SER A 402 -15.38 11.33 -12.27
N GLU A 403 -14.33 11.04 -11.52
CA GLU A 403 -14.02 9.70 -11.01
C GLU A 403 -13.64 9.77 -9.54
N GLY A 404 -13.92 8.69 -8.82
CA GLY A 404 -13.49 8.52 -7.45
C GLY A 404 -13.10 7.09 -7.17
N SER A 405 -12.11 6.91 -6.28
CA SER A 405 -11.74 5.60 -5.82
C SER A 405 -11.52 5.53 -4.31
N LEU A 406 -11.76 4.35 -3.74
CA LEU A 406 -11.40 3.97 -2.38
C LEU A 406 -10.60 2.68 -2.45
N SER A 407 -9.37 2.69 -1.94
CA SER A 407 -8.48 1.54 -1.90
C SER A 407 -8.24 1.15 -0.46
N PHE A 408 -8.59 -0.09 -0.12
CA PHE A 408 -8.30 -0.71 1.16
C PHE A 408 -7.13 -1.67 0.99
N HIS A 409 -6.14 -1.58 1.88
CA HIS A 409 -4.97 -2.44 1.89
C HIS A 409 -4.72 -2.94 3.32
N TRP A 410 -4.50 -4.23 3.47
CA TRP A 410 -4.31 -4.89 4.76
C TRP A 410 -3.29 -6.03 4.69
N PHE A 411 -2.33 -5.99 5.59
CA PHE A 411 -1.44 -7.10 5.89
C PHE A 411 -1.87 -7.76 7.20
N PRO A 412 -2.49 -8.95 7.17
CA PRO A 412 -3.07 -9.59 8.36
C PRO A 412 -2.05 -10.01 9.40
N GLN A 413 -0.83 -10.30 8.97
CA GLN A 413 0.22 -10.73 9.88
C GLN A 413 0.93 -9.54 10.52
N PRO A 414 1.37 -9.68 11.80
CA PRO A 414 2.12 -8.62 12.49
C PRO A 414 3.49 -8.38 11.89
N GLU A 415 4.08 -9.38 11.24
CA GLU A 415 5.41 -9.35 10.60
C GLU A 415 5.32 -9.88 9.18
N GLY A 416 6.23 -9.38 8.32
CA GLY A 416 6.29 -9.80 6.92
C GLY A 416 5.08 -9.36 6.10
N ASP A 417 5.05 -9.72 4.84
CA ASP A 417 4.00 -9.44 3.86
C ASP A 417 3.54 -10.72 3.14
N ASP A 418 3.68 -11.86 3.84
CA ASP A 418 3.27 -13.16 3.33
C ASP A 418 1.79 -13.21 2.94
N TYR A 419 0.95 -12.49 3.67
CA TYR A 419 -0.46 -12.34 3.35
C TYR A 419 -0.79 -10.88 3.10
N GLU A 420 -1.53 -10.64 2.02
CA GLU A 420 -1.95 -9.31 1.61
C GLU A 420 -3.39 -9.34 1.12
N MET A 421 -4.20 -8.39 1.54
CA MET A 421 -5.54 -8.18 1.03
C MET A 421 -5.66 -6.79 0.45
N THR A 422 -6.13 -6.70 -0.78
CA THR A 422 -6.47 -5.45 -1.42
C THR A 422 -7.94 -5.45 -1.84
N SER A 423 -8.58 -4.30 -1.69
CA SER A 423 -9.96 -4.08 -2.18
C SER A 423 -10.05 -2.66 -2.70
N ARG A 424 -10.44 -2.50 -3.96
CA ARG A 424 -10.54 -1.18 -4.60
C ARG A 424 -11.93 -0.99 -5.19
N PHE A 425 -12.59 0.08 -4.77
CA PHE A 425 -13.87 0.55 -5.32
C PHE A 425 -13.60 1.76 -6.20
N ARG A 426 -14.17 1.78 -7.39
CA ARG A 426 -14.07 2.90 -8.34
C ARG A 426 -15.43 3.20 -8.94
N ALA A 427 -15.71 4.48 -9.11
CA ALA A 427 -16.90 4.94 -9.78
C ALA A 427 -16.59 6.18 -10.60
N GLY A 428 -17.24 6.31 -11.74
CA GLY A 428 -17.06 7.47 -12.60
C GLY A 428 -18.31 7.82 -13.39
N ALA A 429 -18.39 9.09 -13.78
CA ALA A 429 -19.46 9.60 -14.61
C ALA A 429 -18.95 10.63 -15.62
N ILE A 430 -19.46 10.56 -16.84
CA ILE A 430 -19.25 11.54 -17.91
C ILE A 430 -20.58 12.18 -18.24
N PHE A 431 -20.59 13.50 -18.28
CA PHE A 431 -21.74 14.32 -18.66
C PHE A 431 -21.42 15.07 -19.95
N GLY A 432 -22.38 15.15 -20.86
CA GLY A 432 -22.19 15.80 -22.16
C GLY A 432 -21.83 14.82 -23.28
N GLU A 433 -21.37 15.35 -24.40
CA GLU A 433 -21.05 14.58 -25.60
C GLU A 433 -19.54 14.33 -25.70
N VAL A 434 -19.16 13.05 -25.79
CA VAL A 434 -17.76 12.60 -25.89
C VAL A 434 -17.54 11.73 -27.11
N PRO A 435 -16.35 11.76 -27.71
CA PRO A 435 -15.98 10.77 -28.72
C PRO A 435 -15.82 9.37 -28.08
N LEU A 436 -15.90 8.32 -28.90
CA LEU A 436 -15.91 6.93 -28.47
C LEU A 436 -14.74 6.57 -27.55
N ASP A 437 -13.56 7.00 -27.90
CA ASP A 437 -12.32 6.68 -27.18
C ASP A 437 -12.18 7.35 -25.80
N GLU A 438 -13.11 8.26 -25.45
CA GLU A 438 -13.20 8.86 -24.13
C GLU A 438 -14.25 8.18 -23.23
N LEU A 439 -15.00 7.19 -23.72
CA LEU A 439 -15.88 6.39 -22.88
C LEU A 439 -15.08 5.51 -21.93
N TYR A 440 -15.57 5.31 -20.72
CA TYR A 440 -15.04 4.27 -19.84
C TYR A 440 -15.19 2.90 -20.47
N THR A 441 -14.24 2.04 -20.17
CA THR A 441 -14.21 0.66 -20.67
C THR A 441 -13.92 -0.28 -19.50
N LEU A 442 -14.80 -1.24 -19.23
CA LEU A 442 -14.56 -2.27 -18.21
C LEU A 442 -14.01 -3.55 -18.86
N GLY A 443 -12.75 -3.86 -18.59
CA GLY A 443 -12.10 -5.05 -19.12
C GLY A 443 -10.59 -4.87 -19.20
N ILE A 444 -9.88 -5.97 -19.43
CA ILE A 444 -8.43 -5.94 -19.51
C ILE A 444 -7.98 -5.39 -20.85
N GLU A 445 -7.29 -4.26 -20.83
CA GLU A 445 -6.57 -3.70 -21.97
C GLU A 445 -5.17 -3.28 -21.55
N ARG A 446 -4.15 -3.73 -22.28
CA ARG A 446 -2.76 -3.45 -21.95
C ARG A 446 -2.41 -2.00 -22.29
N ASP A 447 -1.83 -1.30 -21.33
CA ASP A 447 -1.28 0.06 -21.42
C ASP A 447 -2.31 1.19 -21.69
N ASP A 448 -3.60 0.87 -21.74
CA ASP A 448 -4.62 1.86 -22.06
C ASP A 448 -5.73 1.98 -21.02
N ASN A 449 -5.98 0.89 -20.28
CA ASN A 449 -7.10 0.84 -19.36
C ASN A 449 -6.71 0.05 -18.10
N ASP A 450 -6.99 0.60 -16.95
CA ASP A 450 -6.81 -0.01 -15.64
C ASP A 450 -8.14 -0.40 -14.96
N LEU A 451 -9.28 -0.16 -15.62
CA LEU A 451 -10.61 -0.54 -15.14
C LEU A 451 -10.89 -2.02 -15.45
N TRP A 452 -10.16 -2.90 -14.78
CA TRP A 452 -10.15 -4.32 -15.11
C TRP A 452 -11.34 -5.07 -14.50
N LEU A 453 -12.11 -5.70 -15.39
CA LEU A 453 -12.88 -6.92 -15.12
C LEU A 453 -12.05 -8.07 -15.69
N ARG A 454 -11.51 -8.94 -14.82
CA ARG A 454 -10.50 -9.95 -15.22
C ARG A 454 -11.03 -11.04 -16.13
N GLY A 455 -12.34 -11.28 -16.15
CA GLY A 455 -13.00 -12.23 -17.07
C GLY A 455 -13.20 -11.69 -18.46
N ILE A 456 -13.03 -10.39 -18.69
CA ILE A 456 -13.34 -9.74 -19.96
C ILE A 456 -12.08 -9.14 -20.57
N SER A 457 -11.69 -9.64 -21.77
CA SER A 457 -10.66 -9.02 -22.59
C SER A 457 -11.24 -7.90 -23.44
N ALA A 458 -10.71 -6.69 -23.34
CA ALA A 458 -11.10 -5.57 -24.18
C ALA A 458 -10.59 -5.70 -25.63
N THR A 459 -9.71 -6.66 -25.87
CA THR A 459 -9.14 -6.93 -27.18
C THR A 459 -9.55 -8.33 -27.67
N HIS A 460 -9.98 -8.44 -28.92
CA HIS A 460 -10.26 -9.69 -29.62
C HIS A 460 -9.58 -9.65 -31.00
N ASP A 461 -8.85 -10.69 -31.37
CA ASP A 461 -8.04 -10.75 -32.59
C ASP A 461 -7.12 -9.52 -32.80
N GLY A 462 -6.52 -9.04 -31.71
CA GLY A 462 -5.67 -7.84 -31.69
C GLY A 462 -6.42 -6.50 -31.78
N ARG A 463 -7.74 -6.49 -31.98
CA ARG A 463 -8.55 -5.28 -32.14
C ARG A 463 -9.25 -4.92 -30.84
N LYS A 464 -9.34 -3.63 -30.55
CA LYS A 464 -10.10 -3.10 -29.41
C LYS A 464 -11.62 -3.16 -29.60
N GLY A 465 -12.38 -2.97 -28.53
CA GLY A 465 -13.83 -2.81 -28.58
C GLY A 465 -14.62 -4.05 -28.20
N ASN A 466 -13.98 -5.03 -27.56
CA ASN A 466 -14.61 -6.30 -27.12
C ASN A 466 -15.12 -6.24 -25.66
N SER A 467 -15.10 -5.10 -25.01
CA SER A 467 -15.61 -4.93 -23.64
C SER A 467 -16.73 -3.91 -23.56
N PRO A 468 -17.55 -3.94 -22.49
CA PRO A 468 -18.62 -2.98 -22.29
C PRO A 468 -18.02 -1.58 -22.04
N MET A 469 -18.65 -0.58 -22.64
CA MET A 469 -18.26 0.81 -22.60
C MET A 469 -19.42 1.68 -22.17
N GLY A 470 -19.15 2.82 -21.55
CA GLY A 470 -20.23 3.71 -21.14
C GLY A 470 -19.74 5.00 -20.49
N ARG A 471 -20.72 5.85 -20.17
CA ARG A 471 -20.48 7.14 -19.49
C ARG A 471 -20.54 7.06 -17.99
N ARG A 472 -21.06 5.96 -17.42
CA ARG A 472 -21.15 5.77 -15.97
C ARG A 472 -20.73 4.36 -15.64
N TYR A 473 -19.86 4.21 -14.65
CA TYR A 473 -19.46 2.90 -14.19
C TYR A 473 -19.35 2.83 -12.67
N PHE A 474 -19.46 1.62 -12.17
CA PHE A 474 -19.02 1.19 -10.87
C PHE A 474 -18.16 -0.06 -11.02
N LEU A 475 -17.03 -0.13 -10.31
CA LEU A 475 -16.12 -1.26 -10.38
C LEU A 475 -15.57 -1.55 -8.99
N TRP A 476 -15.62 -2.81 -8.60
CA TRP A 476 -15.00 -3.34 -7.41
C TRP A 476 -14.01 -4.44 -7.78
N ASN A 477 -12.77 -4.29 -7.33
CA ASN A 477 -11.74 -5.31 -7.46
C ASN A 477 -11.31 -5.76 -6.06
N TRP A 478 -11.22 -7.06 -5.86
CA TRP A 478 -10.73 -7.66 -4.63
C TRP A 478 -9.68 -8.72 -4.94
N THR A 479 -8.62 -8.78 -4.12
CA THR A 479 -7.54 -9.76 -4.25
C THR A 479 -7.06 -10.14 -2.85
N TRP A 480 -6.83 -11.43 -2.67
CA TRP A 480 -6.15 -11.99 -1.51
C TRP A 480 -4.89 -12.71 -1.99
N GLY A 481 -3.71 -12.26 -1.54
CA GLY A 481 -2.43 -12.83 -1.89
C GLY A 481 -1.79 -13.57 -0.72
N LYS A 482 -1.12 -14.68 -1.01
CA LYS A 482 -0.23 -15.39 -0.09
C LYS A 482 1.10 -15.66 -0.77
N VAL A 483 2.20 -15.36 -0.10
CA VAL A 483 3.53 -15.78 -0.53
C VAL A 483 3.61 -17.29 -0.39
N ILE A 484 3.80 -17.98 -1.52
CA ILE A 484 3.90 -19.44 -1.60
C ILE A 484 5.33 -19.92 -1.76
N TYR A 485 6.20 -19.04 -2.22
CA TYR A 485 7.63 -19.30 -2.37
C TYR A 485 8.41 -17.98 -2.28
N HIS A 486 9.55 -18.01 -1.61
CA HIS A 486 10.46 -16.87 -1.50
C HIS A 486 11.90 -17.38 -1.40
N ASP A 487 12.78 -16.84 -2.24
CA ASP A 487 14.23 -16.97 -2.14
C ASP A 487 14.92 -15.65 -2.52
N ALA A 488 16.25 -15.66 -2.63
CA ALA A 488 17.03 -14.46 -2.96
C ALA A 488 16.77 -13.90 -4.39
N PHE A 489 16.15 -14.67 -5.28
CA PHE A 489 15.93 -14.31 -6.69
C PHE A 489 14.47 -14.14 -7.04
N PHE A 490 13.59 -14.90 -6.41
CA PHE A 490 12.17 -14.96 -6.76
C PHE A 490 11.27 -14.96 -5.54
N GLU A 491 10.21 -14.19 -5.62
CA GLU A 491 9.06 -14.31 -4.73
C GLU A 491 7.83 -14.63 -5.57
N LEU A 492 7.07 -15.64 -5.16
CA LEU A 492 5.80 -16.01 -5.77
C LEU A 492 4.67 -15.76 -4.77
N LYS A 493 3.77 -14.86 -5.12
CA LYS A 493 2.55 -14.57 -4.34
C LYS A 493 1.33 -14.96 -5.18
N ALA A 494 0.48 -15.82 -4.65
CA ALA A 494 -0.71 -16.29 -5.36
C ALA A 494 -1.96 -16.22 -4.48
N GLY A 495 -3.11 -16.09 -5.12
CA GLY A 495 -4.38 -16.15 -4.42
C GLY A 495 -5.61 -15.85 -5.25
N PRO A 496 -6.81 -15.98 -4.65
CA PRO A 496 -8.06 -15.70 -5.33
C PRO A 496 -8.25 -14.21 -5.58
N ALA A 497 -9.03 -13.94 -6.61
CA ALA A 497 -9.44 -12.61 -7.01
C ALA A 497 -10.94 -12.60 -7.36
N LEU A 498 -11.58 -11.46 -7.18
CA LEU A 498 -12.97 -11.25 -7.54
C LEU A 498 -13.15 -9.82 -8.04
N ASP A 499 -13.75 -9.68 -9.20
CA ASP A 499 -14.16 -8.39 -9.73
C ASP A 499 -15.66 -8.34 -9.89
N ALA A 500 -16.24 -7.16 -9.67
CA ALA A 500 -17.64 -6.89 -9.97
C ALA A 500 -17.77 -5.49 -10.56
N GLY A 501 -18.52 -5.36 -11.63
CA GLY A 501 -18.70 -4.08 -12.29
C GLY A 501 -20.02 -3.94 -13.03
N ASP A 502 -20.44 -2.70 -13.16
CA ASP A 502 -21.58 -2.29 -13.99
C ASP A 502 -21.19 -1.03 -14.75
N ILE A 503 -21.54 -0.98 -16.03
CA ILE A 503 -21.28 0.17 -16.87
C ILE A 503 -22.49 0.47 -17.74
N SER A 504 -22.87 1.72 -17.80
CA SER A 504 -24.06 2.14 -18.52
C SER A 504 -23.79 3.34 -19.44
N ASP A 505 -24.47 3.34 -20.56
CA ASP A 505 -24.55 4.47 -21.47
C ASP A 505 -26.02 4.80 -21.75
N PRO A 506 -26.40 6.08 -21.80
CA PRO A 506 -27.77 6.49 -22.12
C PRO A 506 -28.29 6.00 -23.49
N SER A 507 -27.39 5.81 -24.47
CA SER A 507 -27.72 5.23 -25.77
C SER A 507 -28.09 3.74 -25.70
N GLY A 508 -27.69 3.04 -24.61
CA GLY A 508 -27.89 1.60 -24.45
C GLY A 508 -27.10 0.72 -25.41
N ALA A 509 -26.24 1.31 -26.25
CA ALA A 509 -25.53 0.58 -27.30
C ALA A 509 -24.35 -0.24 -26.79
N PHE A 510 -23.64 0.23 -25.76
CA PHE A 510 -22.32 -0.29 -25.35
C PHE A 510 -22.26 -0.76 -23.89
N GLY A 511 -23.26 -0.45 -23.06
CA GLY A 511 -23.27 -0.77 -21.64
C GLY A 511 -23.42 -2.26 -21.32
N SER A 512 -23.09 -2.66 -20.10
CA SER A 512 -23.14 -4.05 -19.63
C SER A 512 -24.56 -4.58 -19.41
N ARG A 513 -25.57 -3.71 -19.34
CA ARG A 513 -26.97 -4.04 -19.01
C ARG A 513 -27.09 -4.81 -17.69
N GLY A 514 -26.38 -4.34 -16.66
CA GLY A 514 -26.35 -4.88 -15.30
C GLY A 514 -24.99 -5.43 -14.91
N TRP A 515 -24.92 -5.89 -13.69
CA TRP A 515 -23.68 -6.33 -13.04
C TRP A 515 -23.01 -7.51 -13.73
N LEU A 516 -21.69 -7.41 -13.87
CA LEU A 516 -20.77 -8.45 -14.31
C LEU A 516 -19.98 -8.93 -13.10
N TRP A 517 -19.68 -10.21 -13.02
CA TRP A 517 -18.97 -10.83 -11.92
C TRP A 517 -17.91 -11.77 -12.45
N ASP A 518 -16.67 -11.51 -12.10
CA ASP A 518 -15.49 -12.23 -12.59
C ASP A 518 -14.69 -12.81 -11.42
N PRO A 519 -15.04 -14.02 -10.94
CA PRO A 519 -14.15 -14.76 -10.07
C PRO A 519 -12.89 -15.17 -10.83
N GLY A 520 -11.75 -15.16 -10.12
CA GLY A 520 -10.47 -15.44 -10.74
C GLY A 520 -9.37 -15.73 -9.74
N ALA A 521 -8.15 -15.69 -10.25
CA ALA A 521 -6.93 -15.86 -9.47
C ALA A 521 -5.83 -14.93 -9.99
N GLN A 522 -4.90 -14.59 -9.11
CA GLN A 522 -3.74 -13.79 -9.44
C GLN A 522 -2.47 -14.49 -8.96
N LEU A 523 -1.43 -14.47 -9.78
CA LEU A 523 -0.07 -14.86 -9.45
C LEU A 523 0.85 -13.68 -9.70
N THR A 524 1.53 -13.22 -8.68
CA THR A 524 2.59 -12.21 -8.79
C THR A 524 3.93 -12.90 -8.65
N VAL A 525 4.80 -12.66 -9.61
CA VAL A 525 6.19 -13.13 -9.63
C VAL A 525 7.08 -11.90 -9.50
N ARG A 526 7.74 -11.74 -8.36
CA ARG A 526 8.76 -10.72 -8.16
C ARG A 526 10.13 -11.32 -8.46
N VAL A 527 10.89 -10.65 -9.33
CA VAL A 527 12.23 -11.08 -9.75
C VAL A 527 13.25 -10.06 -9.26
N LEU A 528 14.27 -10.51 -8.51
CA LEU A 528 15.37 -9.68 -7.98
C LEU A 528 14.88 -8.44 -7.22
N ASP A 529 13.72 -8.50 -6.58
CA ASP A 529 13.05 -7.40 -5.90
C ASP A 529 12.80 -6.13 -6.76
N THR A 530 12.97 -6.21 -8.07
CA THR A 530 12.87 -5.07 -8.99
C THR A 530 11.73 -5.18 -9.99
N VAL A 531 11.43 -6.37 -10.49
CA VAL A 531 10.40 -6.55 -11.53
C VAL A 531 9.27 -7.40 -10.99
N ASN A 532 8.06 -6.85 -10.98
CA ASN A 532 6.84 -7.57 -10.64
C ASN A 532 6.10 -7.95 -11.92
N VAL A 533 5.96 -9.24 -12.17
CA VAL A 533 5.11 -9.78 -13.25
C VAL A 533 3.84 -10.33 -12.63
N VAL A 534 2.71 -9.80 -13.06
CA VAL A 534 1.39 -10.22 -12.56
C VAL A 534 0.67 -11.00 -13.64
N PHE A 535 0.33 -12.23 -13.33
CA PHE A 535 -0.53 -13.07 -14.15
C PHE A 535 -1.91 -13.12 -13.51
N SER A 536 -2.92 -12.75 -14.27
CA SER A 536 -4.32 -12.75 -13.83
C SER A 536 -5.14 -13.71 -14.68
N TYR A 537 -5.95 -14.50 -14.02
CA TYR A 537 -7.01 -15.30 -14.62
C TYR A 537 -8.36 -14.80 -14.14
N GLY A 538 -9.32 -14.68 -15.04
CA GLY A 538 -10.69 -14.32 -14.71
C GLY A 538 -11.70 -15.12 -15.53
N HIS A 539 -12.85 -15.39 -14.92
CA HIS A 539 -13.98 -16.05 -15.56
C HIS A 539 -15.20 -15.13 -15.48
N ASP A 540 -15.70 -14.67 -16.61
CA ASP A 540 -16.98 -13.93 -16.66
C ASP A 540 -18.15 -14.91 -16.52
N ILE A 541 -18.87 -14.81 -15.38
CA ILE A 541 -20.01 -15.72 -15.09
C ILE A 541 -21.12 -15.57 -16.11
N ARG A 542 -21.32 -14.38 -16.68
CA ARG A 542 -22.41 -14.12 -17.62
C ARG A 542 -22.19 -14.73 -18.99
N SER A 543 -21.01 -14.50 -19.58
CA SER A 543 -20.69 -15.00 -20.92
C SER A 543 -20.04 -16.38 -20.92
N GLY A 544 -19.54 -16.84 -19.76
CA GLY A 544 -18.74 -18.05 -19.64
C GLY A 544 -17.34 -17.91 -20.24
N GLN A 545 -16.89 -16.71 -20.58
CA GLN A 545 -15.56 -16.46 -21.12
C GLN A 545 -14.48 -16.59 -20.03
N ASN A 546 -13.31 -17.03 -20.45
CA ASN A 546 -12.12 -17.11 -19.62
C ASN A 546 -11.05 -16.20 -20.22
N THR A 547 -10.43 -15.38 -19.39
CA THR A 547 -9.35 -14.50 -19.81
C THR A 547 -8.10 -14.80 -18.98
N PHE A 548 -6.98 -14.91 -19.67
CA PHE A 548 -5.65 -14.99 -19.06
C PHE A 548 -4.82 -13.80 -19.53
N PHE A 549 -4.24 -13.08 -18.59
CA PHE A 549 -3.51 -11.87 -18.89
C PHE A 549 -2.24 -11.76 -18.04
N GLY A 550 -1.13 -11.38 -18.67
CA GLY A 550 0.13 -11.08 -17.98
C GLY A 550 0.52 -9.62 -18.18
N THR A 551 0.88 -8.94 -17.11
CA THR A 551 1.40 -7.58 -17.13
C THR A 551 2.56 -7.42 -16.15
N THR A 552 3.33 -6.36 -16.29
CA THR A 552 4.35 -5.97 -15.31
C THR A 552 3.82 -4.77 -14.53
N LEU A 553 4.00 -4.82 -13.20
CA LEU A 553 3.79 -3.66 -12.33
C LEU A 553 5.16 -3.09 -11.94
N HIS A 554 5.28 -1.80 -11.96
CA HIS A 554 6.44 -1.06 -11.47
C HIS A 554 6.14 -0.45 -10.11
#